data_cb5bab9e020128ac1306ec863d0f3f18
#
_entry.id   cb5bab9e020128ac1306ec863d0f3f18
#
_cell.length_a   1.000
_cell.length_b   1.000
_cell.length_c   1.000
_cell.angle_alpha   90.00
_cell.angle_beta   90.00
_cell.angle_gamma   90.00
#
_symmetry.space_group_name_H-M   'P 1'
#
loop_
_entity.id
_entity.type
_entity.pdbx_description
1 polymer ?
#
loop_
_entity_poly.entity_id
_entity_poly.type
_entity_poly.pdbx_seq_one_letter_code
_entity_poly.pdbx_strand_id
1 'polypeptide(L)'
;MPTNAKEGDSCYNYPEIAFYGDDKTQINEAFSKGDIVRIEASIQSQRKPSPDGGRDHFEQKYVGTSIKKAIPVLDGLVEGLGTFVIPENVVLLSGTVSRIQAPSPGVCIINIRTFIDGRVNNVQTWRFGKIGDIMDRFRVGDHVAAVGTIQTYRKEVEGGPDQHYRRTVINDIVAG
;
A
#
# COMPACT_ATOMS: atom_id res chain seq x y z
N MET A 1 -3.50 -7.85 12.89
CA MET A 1 -2.32 -8.62 13.34
C MET A 1 -1.80 -9.39 12.15
N PRO A 2 -0.52 -9.35 11.80
CA PRO A 2 0.02 -10.19 10.75
C PRO A 2 0.02 -11.62 11.25
N THR A 3 -0.79 -12.46 10.67
CA THR A 3 -0.79 -13.90 10.87
C THR A 3 0.41 -14.45 10.11
N ASN A 4 1.34 -15.08 10.82
CA ASN A 4 2.54 -15.80 10.39
C ASN A 4 3.90 -15.06 10.40
N ALA A 5 4.10 -14.06 11.24
CA ALA A 5 5.45 -13.74 11.66
C ALA A 5 5.90 -14.82 12.67
N LYS A 6 6.93 -15.58 12.36
CA LYS A 6 7.64 -16.37 13.36
C LYS A 6 8.14 -15.42 14.44
N GLU A 7 8.00 -15.81 15.69
CA GLU A 7 8.50 -15.06 16.84
C GLU A 7 10.00 -14.75 16.61
N GLY A 8 10.31 -13.46 16.42
CA GLY A 8 11.68 -12.99 16.08
C GLY A 8 11.83 -12.26 14.75
N ASP A 9 10.88 -12.36 13.81
CA ASP A 9 10.92 -11.57 12.58
C ASP A 9 10.33 -10.18 12.83
N SER A 10 11.18 -9.18 12.85
CA SER A 10 10.76 -7.79 12.80
C SER A 10 10.07 -7.53 11.46
N CYS A 11 8.73 -7.50 11.46
CA CYS A 11 7.94 -7.23 10.25
C CYS A 11 8.07 -5.77 9.86
N TYR A 12 9.16 -5.41 9.21
CA TYR A 12 9.31 -4.10 8.59
C TYR A 12 8.62 -4.09 7.23
N ASN A 13 7.86 -3.04 6.97
CA ASN A 13 7.35 -2.74 5.64
C ASN A 13 8.35 -1.83 4.91
N TYR A 14 8.70 -2.18 3.68
CA TYR A 14 9.58 -1.41 2.82
C TYR A 14 8.79 -0.95 1.57
N PRO A 15 7.88 0.02 1.69
CA PRO A 15 7.17 0.54 0.54
C PRO A 15 8.16 1.25 -0.38
N GLU A 16 8.15 0.87 -1.65
CA GLU A 16 8.91 1.58 -2.68
C GLU A 16 7.99 2.65 -3.27
N ILE A 17 8.44 3.89 -3.24
CA ILE A 17 7.71 5.04 -3.75
C ILE A 17 8.56 5.68 -4.82
N ALA A 18 8.02 5.78 -6.03
CA ALA A 18 8.71 6.35 -7.17
C ALA A 18 8.42 7.85 -7.29
N PHE A 19 9.44 8.64 -7.51
CA PHE A 19 9.33 10.04 -7.88
C PHE A 19 9.73 10.21 -9.34
N TYR A 20 9.01 11.03 -10.09
CA TYR A 20 9.24 11.28 -11.51
C TYR A 20 9.49 12.77 -11.76
N GLY A 21 10.18 13.07 -12.86
CA GLY A 21 10.46 14.44 -13.28
C GLY A 21 11.76 15.00 -12.74
N ASP A 22 11.87 16.30 -12.70
CA ASP A 22 13.09 17.03 -12.32
C ASP A 22 13.36 16.95 -10.81
N ASP A 23 12.35 16.62 -10.01
CA ASP A 23 12.45 16.53 -8.55
C ASP A 23 13.40 15.43 -8.06
N LYS A 24 13.67 14.40 -8.88
CA LYS A 24 14.55 13.27 -8.50
C LYS A 24 15.98 13.69 -8.16
N THR A 25 16.52 14.69 -8.87
CA THR A 25 17.88 15.19 -8.58
C THR A 25 17.90 15.91 -7.24
N GLN A 26 16.93 16.78 -7.00
CA GLN A 26 16.78 17.49 -5.74
C GLN A 26 16.56 16.55 -4.56
N ILE A 27 15.79 15.48 -4.75
CA ILE A 27 15.56 14.45 -3.73
C ILE A 27 16.86 13.74 -3.39
N ASN A 28 17.65 13.32 -4.38
CA ASN A 28 18.92 12.64 -4.16
C ASN A 28 19.96 13.51 -3.44
N GLU A 29 19.90 14.82 -3.64
CA GLU A 29 20.79 15.78 -2.97
C GLU A 29 20.32 16.12 -1.55
N ALA A 30 19.01 16.16 -1.33
CA ALA A 30 18.41 16.59 -0.07
C ALA A 30 18.27 15.47 0.98
N PHE A 31 18.24 14.19 0.55
CA PHE A 31 17.97 13.06 1.42
C PHE A 31 19.04 11.98 1.32
N SER A 32 19.29 11.34 2.44
CA SER A 32 20.27 10.26 2.56
C SER A 32 19.66 9.02 3.21
N LYS A 33 20.31 7.87 2.98
CA LYS A 33 19.93 6.64 3.66
C LYS A 33 19.98 6.81 5.18
N GLY A 34 18.88 6.51 5.84
CA GLY A 34 18.72 6.65 7.30
C GLY A 34 17.94 7.90 7.70
N ASP A 35 17.66 8.82 6.77
CA ASP A 35 16.80 9.96 7.06
C ASP A 35 15.37 9.49 7.36
N ILE A 36 14.76 10.13 8.35
CA ILE A 36 13.35 9.95 8.65
C ILE A 36 12.56 10.93 7.79
N VAL A 37 11.66 10.39 7.00
CA VAL A 37 10.91 11.18 6.01
C VAL A 37 9.41 10.95 6.12
N ARG A 38 8.65 11.98 5.82
CA ARG A 38 7.22 11.90 5.53
C ARG A 38 7.02 12.03 4.02
N ILE A 39 6.32 11.07 3.45
CA ILE A 39 6.03 11.02 2.01
C ILE A 39 4.52 11.03 1.81
N GLU A 40 4.05 11.89 0.92
CA GLU A 40 2.71 11.85 0.34
C GLU A 40 2.81 11.24 -1.04
N ALA A 41 1.92 10.32 -1.37
CA ALA A 41 1.95 9.60 -2.63
C ALA A 41 0.56 9.25 -3.12
N SER A 42 0.42 9.10 -4.42
CA SER A 42 -0.78 8.56 -5.06
C SER A 42 -0.56 7.11 -5.48
N ILE A 43 -1.64 6.33 -5.48
CA ILE A 43 -1.62 4.97 -6.04
C ILE A 43 -2.05 5.06 -7.49
N GLN A 44 -1.16 4.67 -8.38
CA GLN A 44 -1.43 4.62 -9.82
C GLN A 44 -1.48 3.18 -10.30
N SER A 45 -2.43 2.86 -11.13
CA SER A 45 -2.53 1.56 -11.80
C SER A 45 -2.16 1.69 -13.27
N GLN A 46 -1.31 0.79 -13.73
CA GLN A 46 -0.92 0.70 -15.14
C GLN A 46 -1.26 -0.68 -15.68
N ARG A 47 -1.96 -0.70 -16.82
CA ARG A 47 -2.21 -1.93 -17.55
C ARG A 47 -0.91 -2.39 -18.22
N LYS A 48 -0.53 -3.62 -17.99
CA LYS A 48 0.62 -4.27 -18.60
C LYS A 48 0.13 -5.43 -19.46
N PRO A 49 0.56 -5.51 -20.72
CA PRO A 49 0.28 -6.67 -21.54
C PRO A 49 0.95 -7.92 -20.94
N SER A 50 0.29 -9.06 -21.03
CA SER A 50 0.91 -10.33 -20.64
C SER A 50 2.01 -10.68 -21.64
N PRO A 51 3.23 -11.02 -21.20
CA PRO A 51 4.31 -11.46 -22.06
C PRO A 51 3.95 -12.68 -22.93
N ASP A 52 3.08 -13.53 -22.40
CA ASP A 52 2.68 -14.80 -23.01
C ASP A 52 1.42 -14.67 -23.89
N GLY A 53 0.98 -13.45 -24.18
CA GLY A 53 -0.25 -13.22 -24.94
C GLY A 53 -1.54 -13.54 -24.18
N GLY A 54 -1.44 -13.77 -22.85
CA GLY A 54 -2.56 -14.01 -21.96
C GLY A 54 -3.33 -12.72 -21.62
N ARG A 55 -4.06 -12.75 -20.51
CA ARG A 55 -4.82 -11.57 -20.05
C ARG A 55 -3.87 -10.53 -19.48
N ASP A 56 -4.03 -9.28 -19.93
CA ASP A 56 -3.34 -8.14 -19.33
C ASP A 56 -3.54 -8.09 -17.82
N HIS A 57 -2.51 -7.69 -17.11
CA HIS A 57 -2.56 -7.48 -15.67
C HIS A 57 -2.38 -6.00 -15.34
N PHE A 58 -2.81 -5.61 -14.14
CA PHE A 58 -2.62 -4.27 -13.63
C PHE A 58 -1.46 -4.28 -12.62
N GLU A 59 -0.48 -3.43 -12.88
CA GLU A 59 0.59 -3.14 -11.94
C GLU A 59 0.22 -1.89 -11.14
N GLN A 60 0.37 -1.96 -9.82
CA GLN A 60 0.20 -0.81 -8.94
C GLN A 60 1.56 -0.20 -8.63
N LYS A 61 1.62 1.13 -8.72
CA LYS A 61 2.79 1.93 -8.34
C LYS A 61 2.35 2.97 -7.32
N TYR A 62 3.21 3.24 -6.37
CA TYR A 62 3.06 4.35 -5.45
C TYR A 62 3.95 5.49 -5.95
N VAL A 63 3.32 6.59 -6.34
CA VAL A 63 4.00 7.73 -6.96
C VAL A 63 4.00 8.86 -5.95
N GLY A 64 5.17 9.26 -5.50
CA GLY A 64 5.37 10.33 -4.55
C GLY A 64 5.01 11.68 -5.16
N THR A 65 4.28 12.47 -4.41
CA THR A 65 3.91 13.84 -4.75
C THR A 65 4.61 14.87 -3.86
N SER A 66 4.99 14.47 -2.67
CA SER A 66 5.81 15.29 -1.78
C SER A 66 6.68 14.42 -0.86
N ILE A 67 7.84 14.95 -0.49
CA ILE A 67 8.73 14.34 0.50
C ILE A 67 9.30 15.43 1.39
N LYS A 68 9.31 15.21 2.69
CA LYS A 68 9.85 16.14 3.68
C LYS A 68 10.61 15.37 4.75
N LYS A 69 11.66 15.96 5.32
CA LYS A 69 12.26 15.42 6.54
C LYS A 69 11.23 15.47 7.66
N ALA A 70 11.01 14.34 8.30
CA ALA A 70 10.14 14.27 9.46
C ALA A 70 10.94 14.70 10.69
N ILE A 71 10.35 15.58 11.48
CA ILE A 71 10.89 15.90 12.81
C ILE A 71 10.37 14.79 13.73
N PRO A 72 11.26 14.08 14.47
CA PRO A 72 10.81 13.15 15.48
C PRO A 72 9.89 13.88 16.47
N VAL A 73 8.68 13.44 16.62
CA VAL A 73 7.79 13.98 17.65
C VAL A 73 8.31 13.50 18.99
N LEU A 74 8.90 14.40 19.74
CA LEU A 74 9.44 14.18 21.09
C LEU A 74 8.32 14.31 22.14
N ASP A 75 7.22 13.65 21.97
CA ASP A 75 6.24 13.53 23.05
C ASP A 75 6.55 12.28 23.88
N GLY A 76 7.22 12.50 25.00
CA GLY A 76 7.51 11.46 25.99
C GLY A 76 8.95 10.98 25.99
N LEU A 77 9.90 11.88 26.15
CA LEU A 77 11.28 11.51 26.50
C LEU A 77 11.29 10.83 27.87
N VAL A 78 11.43 9.52 27.88
CA VAL A 78 12.00 8.81 29.00
C VAL A 78 13.52 8.90 28.83
N GLU A 79 14.18 9.55 29.78
CA GLU A 79 15.63 9.71 29.77
C GLU A 79 16.33 8.36 29.59
N GLY A 80 17.15 8.23 28.54
CA GLY A 80 17.88 6.99 28.19
C GLY A 80 17.27 6.10 27.12
N LEU A 81 16.08 6.38 26.63
CA LEU A 81 15.48 5.71 25.46
C LEU A 81 15.66 6.63 24.24
N GLY A 82 16.22 6.09 23.15
CA GLY A 82 16.48 6.83 21.92
C GLY A 82 15.23 7.49 21.32
N THR A 83 15.41 8.27 20.29
CA THR A 83 14.34 8.95 19.57
C THR A 83 13.34 7.94 18.98
N PHE A 84 12.11 7.98 19.42
CA PHE A 84 11.05 7.15 18.84
C PHE A 84 10.34 7.93 17.74
N VAL A 85 10.24 7.31 16.57
CA VAL A 85 9.37 7.75 15.49
C VAL A 85 8.17 6.82 15.45
N ILE A 86 6.98 7.37 15.54
CA ILE A 86 5.77 6.60 15.28
C ILE A 86 5.64 6.48 13.76
N PRO A 87 5.87 5.29 13.18
CA PRO A 87 5.75 5.11 11.75
C PRO A 87 4.28 5.23 11.35
N GLU A 88 3.96 6.15 10.48
CA GLU A 88 2.66 6.26 9.85
C GLU A 88 2.70 5.54 8.50
N ASN A 89 1.75 4.65 8.28
CA ASN A 89 1.55 3.97 6.99
C ASN A 89 0.04 3.92 6.75
N VAL A 90 -0.49 4.99 6.17
CA VAL A 90 -1.92 5.17 5.97
C VAL A 90 -2.23 5.30 4.50
N VAL A 91 -3.18 4.50 4.03
CA VAL A 91 -3.77 4.60 2.70
C VAL A 91 -5.23 5.00 2.86
N LEU A 92 -5.63 6.07 2.17
CA LEU A 92 -7.01 6.51 2.06
C LEU A 92 -7.46 6.33 0.62
N LEU A 93 -8.57 5.64 0.41
CA LEU A 93 -9.15 5.42 -0.91
C LEU A 93 -10.63 5.84 -0.89
N SER A 94 -11.04 6.57 -1.92
CA SER A 94 -12.44 6.83 -2.18
C SER A 94 -12.73 6.56 -3.66
N GLY A 95 -13.82 5.86 -3.95
CA GLY A 95 -14.15 5.52 -5.33
C GLY A 95 -15.26 4.49 -5.45
N THR A 96 -15.36 3.89 -6.63
CA THR A 96 -16.40 2.92 -6.96
C THR A 96 -15.83 1.50 -6.96
N VAL A 97 -16.49 0.58 -6.32
CA VAL A 97 -16.16 -0.84 -6.36
C VAL A 97 -16.30 -1.36 -7.78
N SER A 98 -15.21 -1.79 -8.40
CA SER A 98 -15.21 -2.34 -9.76
C SER A 98 -15.16 -3.87 -9.79
N ARG A 99 -14.72 -4.50 -8.71
CA ARG A 99 -14.65 -5.96 -8.55
C ARG A 99 -14.57 -6.35 -7.09
N ILE A 100 -15.24 -7.46 -6.74
CA ILE A 100 -15.09 -8.12 -5.44
C ILE A 100 -14.85 -9.59 -5.68
N GLN A 101 -13.92 -10.19 -4.95
CA GLN A 101 -13.58 -11.61 -5.03
C GLN A 101 -13.17 -12.13 -3.65
N ALA A 102 -13.53 -13.38 -3.37
CA ALA A 102 -13.06 -14.13 -2.22
C ALA A 102 -12.28 -15.37 -2.72
N PRO A 103 -10.98 -15.23 -3.03
CA PRO A 103 -10.19 -16.33 -3.60
C PRO A 103 -9.97 -17.49 -2.63
N SER A 104 -10.07 -17.23 -1.34
CA SER A 104 -9.98 -18.25 -0.29
C SER A 104 -10.72 -17.78 0.97
N PRO A 105 -11.05 -18.69 1.90
CA PRO A 105 -11.61 -18.33 3.20
C PRO A 105 -10.74 -17.29 3.91
N GLY A 106 -11.35 -16.23 4.40
CA GLY A 106 -10.64 -15.16 5.12
C GLY A 106 -9.84 -14.21 4.23
N VAL A 107 -9.97 -14.28 2.90
CA VAL A 107 -9.31 -13.33 1.97
C VAL A 107 -10.34 -12.73 1.04
N CYS A 108 -10.45 -11.42 1.03
CA CYS A 108 -11.25 -10.67 0.07
C CYS A 108 -10.35 -9.71 -0.72
N ILE A 109 -10.55 -9.68 -2.03
CA ILE A 109 -9.90 -8.72 -2.94
C ILE A 109 -10.99 -7.79 -3.45
N ILE A 110 -10.80 -6.50 -3.25
CA ILE A 110 -11.70 -5.46 -3.69
C ILE A 110 -10.92 -4.52 -4.62
N ASN A 111 -11.40 -4.36 -5.84
CA ASN A 111 -10.84 -3.37 -6.73
C ASN A 111 -11.69 -2.09 -6.64
N ILE A 112 -11.06 -0.99 -6.26
CA ILE A 112 -11.69 0.31 -6.14
C ILE A 112 -11.20 1.18 -7.29
N ARG A 113 -12.15 1.64 -8.11
CA ARG A 113 -11.88 2.58 -9.19
C ARG A 113 -11.88 3.99 -8.62
N THR A 114 -10.72 4.62 -8.66
CA THR A 114 -10.52 6.01 -8.20
C THR A 114 -10.24 6.92 -9.38
N PHE A 115 -10.50 8.20 -9.21
CA PHE A 115 -10.17 9.22 -10.19
C PHE A 115 -9.23 10.24 -9.55
N ILE A 116 -7.97 10.26 -9.99
CA ILE A 116 -6.91 11.10 -9.44
C ILE A 116 -6.18 11.76 -10.62
N ASP A 117 -5.99 13.07 -10.56
CA ASP A 117 -5.24 13.86 -11.55
C ASP A 117 -5.69 13.62 -13.01
N GLY A 118 -7.00 13.55 -13.23
CA GLY A 118 -7.56 13.31 -14.55
C GLY A 118 -7.45 11.87 -15.05
N ARG A 119 -6.99 10.94 -14.20
CA ARG A 119 -6.79 9.53 -14.56
C ARG A 119 -7.68 8.61 -13.74
N VAL A 120 -8.19 7.59 -14.43
CA VAL A 120 -8.87 6.48 -13.77
C VAL A 120 -7.82 5.47 -13.32
N ASN A 121 -7.80 5.19 -12.03
CA ASN A 121 -6.97 4.14 -11.44
C ASN A 121 -7.85 3.02 -10.92
N ASN A 122 -7.45 1.79 -11.11
CA ASN A 122 -8.12 0.62 -10.58
C ASN A 122 -7.25 0.00 -9.49
N VAL A 123 -7.47 0.42 -8.26
CA VAL A 123 -6.65 0.03 -7.10
C VAL A 123 -7.13 -1.30 -6.57
N GLN A 124 -6.28 -2.31 -6.63
CA GLN A 124 -6.53 -3.60 -6.00
C GLN A 124 -6.20 -3.52 -4.51
N THR A 125 -7.16 -3.84 -3.68
CA THR A 125 -7.00 -3.89 -2.23
C THR A 125 -7.28 -5.28 -1.70
N TRP A 126 -6.69 -5.58 -0.55
CA TRP A 126 -6.80 -6.86 0.14
C TRP A 126 -7.41 -6.67 1.52
N ARG A 127 -8.28 -7.57 1.90
CA ARG A 127 -8.81 -7.65 3.26
C ARG A 127 -8.62 -9.06 3.77
N PHE A 128 -8.12 -9.18 5.00
CA PHE A 128 -7.88 -10.45 5.67
C PHE A 128 -8.75 -10.61 6.90
N GLY A 129 -9.06 -11.84 7.27
CA GLY A 129 -9.84 -12.19 8.45
C GLY A 129 -11.32 -12.38 8.16
N LYS A 130 -12.21 -11.78 8.96
CA LYS A 130 -13.66 -11.88 8.75
C LYS A 130 -14.06 -11.06 7.54
N ILE A 131 -14.38 -11.72 6.42
CA ILE A 131 -14.71 -11.08 5.15
C ILE A 131 -16.22 -11.11 4.84
N GLY A 132 -17.01 -11.91 5.57
CA GLY A 132 -18.45 -12.05 5.35
C GLY A 132 -19.18 -10.72 5.33
N ASP A 133 -18.92 -9.89 6.32
CA ASP A 133 -19.54 -8.56 6.43
C ASP A 133 -19.30 -7.68 5.20
N ILE A 134 -18.13 -7.81 4.55
CA ILE A 134 -17.81 -7.05 3.35
C ILE A 134 -18.56 -7.60 2.14
N MET A 135 -18.53 -8.92 1.98
CA MET A 135 -19.20 -9.59 0.85
C MET A 135 -20.72 -9.40 0.88
N ASP A 136 -21.28 -9.26 2.08
CA ASP A 136 -22.72 -9.05 2.26
C ASP A 136 -23.14 -7.58 2.10
N ARG A 137 -22.26 -6.65 2.46
CA ARG A 137 -22.54 -5.20 2.48
C ARG A 137 -22.29 -4.49 1.17
N PHE A 138 -21.30 -4.93 0.39
CA PHE A 138 -20.84 -4.19 -0.79
C PHE A 138 -21.03 -4.97 -2.08
N ARG A 139 -21.34 -4.24 -3.14
CA ARG A 139 -21.53 -4.76 -4.51
C ARG A 139 -20.70 -3.95 -5.51
N VAL A 140 -20.48 -4.53 -6.67
CA VAL A 140 -19.90 -3.80 -7.81
C VAL A 140 -20.82 -2.65 -8.17
N GLY A 141 -20.25 -1.46 -8.29
CA GLY A 141 -20.97 -0.21 -8.53
C GLY A 141 -21.13 0.68 -7.28
N ASP A 142 -20.97 0.16 -6.08
CA ASP A 142 -21.09 0.93 -4.85
C ASP A 142 -19.95 1.93 -4.72
N HIS A 143 -20.28 3.12 -4.23
CA HIS A 143 -19.28 4.10 -3.78
C HIS A 143 -18.82 3.76 -2.38
N VAL A 144 -17.51 3.80 -2.18
CA VAL A 144 -16.90 3.44 -0.90
C VAL A 144 -15.77 4.37 -0.53
N ALA A 145 -15.55 4.51 0.77
CA ALA A 145 -14.33 5.05 1.34
C ALA A 145 -13.65 3.97 2.17
N ALA A 146 -12.34 3.81 2.01
CA ALA A 146 -11.57 2.79 2.69
C ALA A 146 -10.29 3.37 3.28
N VAL A 147 -9.90 2.85 4.44
CA VAL A 147 -8.64 3.13 5.09
C VAL A 147 -7.83 1.85 5.22
N GLY A 148 -6.53 1.96 5.02
CA GLY A 148 -5.66 0.80 5.05
C GLY A 148 -4.18 1.16 5.17
N THR A 149 -3.35 0.21 4.80
CA THR A 149 -1.89 0.32 4.85
C THR A 149 -1.27 -0.32 3.62
N ILE A 150 -0.05 0.09 3.29
CA ILE A 150 0.79 -0.62 2.33
C ILE A 150 1.54 -1.70 3.10
N GLN A 151 1.44 -2.94 2.65
CA GLN A 151 2.21 -4.05 3.19
C GLN A 151 3.16 -4.60 2.12
N THR A 152 4.38 -4.88 2.55
CA THR A 152 5.35 -5.61 1.75
C THR A 152 5.47 -7.05 2.26
N TYR A 153 5.63 -7.99 1.37
CA TYR A 153 5.90 -9.37 1.73
C TYR A 153 6.91 -9.98 0.78
N ARG A 154 7.70 -10.89 1.32
CA ARG A 154 8.71 -11.64 0.60
C ARG A 154 8.13 -12.99 0.21
N LYS A 155 8.36 -13.39 -1.01
CA LYS A 155 8.09 -14.74 -1.48
C LYS A 155 9.43 -15.39 -1.83
N GLU A 156 9.75 -16.44 -1.11
CA GLU A 156 10.91 -17.27 -1.42
C GLU A 156 10.68 -17.99 -2.75
N VAL A 157 11.67 -17.95 -3.62
CA VAL A 157 11.65 -18.64 -4.91
C VAL A 157 12.75 -19.69 -4.88
N GLU A 158 12.36 -20.95 -4.99
CA GLU A 158 13.31 -22.06 -5.00
C GLU A 158 14.29 -21.93 -6.18
N GLY A 159 15.58 -21.84 -5.87
CA GLY A 159 16.63 -21.70 -6.88
C GLY A 159 16.79 -20.31 -7.51
N GLY A 160 16.09 -19.28 -7.01
CA GLY A 160 16.15 -17.92 -7.52
C GLY A 160 16.18 -16.85 -6.42
N PRO A 161 16.35 -15.58 -6.78
CA PRO A 161 16.28 -14.49 -5.82
C PRO A 161 14.86 -14.34 -5.29
N ASP A 162 14.75 -13.99 -4.01
CA ASP A 162 13.46 -13.72 -3.41
C ASP A 162 12.73 -12.58 -4.10
N GLN A 163 11.43 -12.74 -4.23
CA GLN A 163 10.57 -11.74 -4.82
C GLN A 163 9.87 -10.93 -3.72
N HIS A 164 9.95 -9.62 -3.84
CA HIS A 164 9.28 -8.68 -2.95
C HIS A 164 8.01 -8.15 -3.62
N TYR A 165 6.90 -8.30 -2.93
CA TYR A 165 5.59 -7.85 -3.38
C TYR A 165 5.05 -6.78 -2.45
N ARG A 166 4.23 -5.93 -3.02
CA ARG A 166 3.53 -4.85 -2.31
C ARG A 166 2.03 -5.02 -2.52
N ARG A 167 1.27 -4.77 -1.48
CA ARG A 167 -0.19 -4.78 -1.56
C ARG A 167 -0.77 -3.69 -0.68
N THR A 168 -1.90 -3.14 -1.09
CA THR A 168 -2.72 -2.26 -0.26
C THR A 168 -3.68 -3.14 0.54
N VAL A 169 -3.57 -3.11 1.85
CA VAL A 169 -4.44 -3.86 2.76
C VAL A 169 -5.40 -2.88 3.42
N ILE A 170 -6.70 -3.06 3.22
CA ILE A 170 -7.72 -2.24 3.88
C ILE A 170 -8.05 -2.80 5.25
N ASN A 171 -8.09 -1.90 6.24
CA ASN A 171 -8.46 -2.20 7.61
C ASN A 171 -9.96 -1.96 7.85
N ASP A 172 -10.50 -0.93 7.19
CA ASP A 172 -11.91 -0.58 7.26
C ASP A 172 -12.42 -0.06 5.91
N ILE A 173 -13.73 -0.25 5.66
CA ILE A 173 -14.43 0.20 4.47
C ILE A 173 -15.86 0.57 4.82
N VAL A 174 -16.31 1.73 4.35
CA VAL A 174 -17.65 2.24 4.57
C VAL A 174 -18.29 2.65 3.23
N ALA A 175 -19.60 2.74 3.19
CA ALA A 175 -20.31 3.34 2.08
C ALA A 175 -19.93 4.83 1.98
N GLY A 176 -19.66 5.31 0.76
CA GLY A 176 -19.28 6.69 0.45
C GLY A 176 -20.47 7.51 -0.01
#